data_fa0f3b56b8c8e1ea5b04d9fff6e26f17
#
_entry.id   fa0f3b56b8c8e1ea5b04d9fff6e26f17
#
_cell.length_a   1.000
_cell.length_b   1.000
_cell.length_c   1.000
_cell.angle_alpha   90.00
_cell.angle_beta   90.00
_cell.angle_gamma   90.00
#
_symmetry.space_group_name_H-M   'P 1'
#
loop_
_entity.id
_entity.type
_entity.pdbx_description
1 polymer ?
#
loop_
_entity_poly.entity_id
_entity_poly.type
_entity_poly.pdbx_seq_one_letter_code
_entity_poly.pdbx_strand_id
1 'polypeptide(L)'
;MAQSDITENLRNTSETERITQEIWSTDVMTGGSDRRMQLYYQLIQSLKKADSVDIIVSFLMESGVKMLLEELDNALKRGAKIRILTGNYLGITQPSALYLLKKKLGSRVDMRFYNEKDRSFHPKSYIFHYRGYNDIYIGSSNISRSALTSGIEWNYRFSSVSDPKNYEKFYQAFEELFKHHSIII
;
A
#
# COMPACT_ATOMS: atom_id res chain seq x y z
N MET A 1 18.65 39.14 -7.75
CA MET A 1 17.43 38.31 -7.63
C MET A 1 17.60 36.88 -8.15
N ALA A 2 18.28 36.61 -9.27
CA ALA A 2 18.35 35.26 -9.83
C ALA A 2 19.23 34.23 -9.07
N GLN A 3 20.16 34.67 -8.26
CA GLN A 3 21.13 33.79 -7.57
C GLN A 3 20.58 33.22 -6.24
N SER A 4 19.66 33.94 -5.57
CA SER A 4 18.98 33.49 -4.36
C SER A 4 17.97 32.37 -4.65
N ASP A 5 17.25 32.46 -5.75
CA ASP A 5 16.19 31.50 -6.13
C ASP A 5 16.79 30.14 -6.56
N ILE A 6 17.99 30.18 -7.19
CA ILE A 6 18.69 28.93 -7.58
C ILE A 6 19.22 28.19 -6.34
N THR A 7 19.73 28.93 -5.36
CA THR A 7 20.31 28.35 -4.13
C THR A 7 19.21 27.77 -3.23
N GLU A 8 18.04 28.40 -3.20
CA GLU A 8 16.87 27.92 -2.44
C GLU A 8 16.23 26.68 -3.09
N ASN A 9 16.14 26.64 -4.42
CA ASN A 9 15.70 25.46 -5.17
C ASN A 9 16.66 24.27 -5.00
N LEU A 10 17.97 24.48 -5.02
CA LEU A 10 18.94 23.41 -4.81
C LEU A 10 18.91 22.88 -3.36
N ARG A 11 18.69 23.75 -2.36
CA ARG A 11 18.52 23.33 -0.96
C ARG A 11 17.23 22.53 -0.78
N ASN A 12 16.12 22.96 -1.35
CA ASN A 12 14.85 22.26 -1.28
C ASN A 12 14.90 20.90 -2.00
N THR A 13 15.59 20.80 -3.12
CA THR A 13 15.78 19.53 -3.84
C THR A 13 16.61 18.55 -3.01
N SER A 14 17.71 18.99 -2.38
CA SER A 14 18.56 18.15 -1.55
C SER A 14 17.86 17.70 -0.25
N GLU A 15 17.03 18.56 0.34
CA GLU A 15 16.27 18.20 1.53
C GLU A 15 15.14 17.21 1.22
N THR A 16 14.46 17.38 0.10
CA THR A 16 13.45 16.42 -0.38
C THR A 16 14.08 15.07 -0.71
N GLU A 17 15.24 15.06 -1.37
CA GLU A 17 15.98 13.82 -1.65
C GLU A 17 16.46 13.13 -0.37
N ARG A 18 16.95 13.90 0.61
CA ARG A 18 17.37 13.39 1.91
C ARG A 18 16.20 12.80 2.70
N ILE A 19 15.07 13.50 2.76
CA ILE A 19 13.85 12.99 3.40
C ILE A 19 13.35 11.72 2.70
N THR A 20 13.39 11.69 1.37
CA THR A 20 13.01 10.50 0.60
C THR A 20 13.95 9.33 0.91
N GLN A 21 15.25 9.57 1.02
CA GLN A 21 16.25 8.56 1.34
C GLN A 21 16.13 8.06 2.80
N GLU A 22 15.82 8.95 3.73
CA GLU A 22 15.53 8.60 5.13
C GLU A 22 14.25 7.77 5.28
N ILE A 23 13.20 8.08 4.52
CA ILE A 23 11.95 7.27 4.49
C ILE A 23 12.25 5.85 4.03
N TRP A 24 13.11 5.67 3.03
CA TRP A 24 13.52 4.34 2.54
C TRP A 24 14.50 3.60 3.45
N SER A 25 15.10 4.26 4.43
CA SER A 25 16.10 3.67 5.31
C SER A 25 15.52 2.83 6.44
N THR A 26 14.21 2.93 6.72
CA THR A 26 13.57 2.14 7.77
C THR A 26 12.72 1.01 7.20
N ASP A 27 12.87 -0.18 7.79
CA ASP A 27 12.01 -1.33 7.52
C ASP A 27 10.88 -1.49 8.55
N VAL A 28 10.91 -0.67 9.61
CA VAL A 28 9.92 -0.70 10.70
C VAL A 28 9.12 0.59 10.72
N MET A 29 7.81 0.49 10.69
CA MET A 29 6.89 1.63 10.76
C MET A 29 5.96 1.42 11.97
N THR A 30 6.01 2.34 12.92
CA THR A 30 5.25 2.26 14.19
C THR A 30 4.10 3.27 14.28
N GLY A 31 3.86 4.05 13.21
CA GLY A 31 2.87 5.11 13.20
C GLY A 31 3.30 6.34 14.01
N GLY A 32 2.32 7.13 14.45
CA GLY A 32 2.56 8.32 15.25
C GLY A 32 2.82 9.59 14.45
N SER A 33 3.40 10.62 15.07
CA SER A 33 3.61 11.94 14.47
C SER A 33 4.79 12.01 13.50
N ASP A 34 5.77 11.13 13.66
CA ASP A 34 6.92 11.09 12.75
C ASP A 34 6.51 10.45 11.42
N ARG A 35 6.59 11.26 10.35
CA ARG A 35 6.22 10.82 9.00
C ARG A 35 7.02 9.62 8.50
N ARG A 36 8.25 9.45 8.96
CA ARG A 36 9.11 8.32 8.59
C ARG A 36 8.57 7.00 9.12
N MET A 37 7.83 7.05 10.24
CA MET A 37 7.19 5.89 10.88
C MET A 37 5.76 5.64 10.38
N GLN A 38 5.24 6.47 9.48
CA GLN A 38 3.90 6.31 8.92
C GLN A 38 3.94 5.46 7.65
N LEU A 39 3.15 4.38 7.62
CA LEU A 39 3.07 3.47 6.47
C LEU A 39 2.68 4.22 5.18
N TYR A 40 1.85 5.27 5.27
CA TYR A 40 1.41 6.07 4.14
C TYR A 40 2.56 6.52 3.23
N TYR A 41 3.60 7.10 3.80
CA TYR A 41 4.71 7.65 3.00
C TYR A 41 5.51 6.56 2.31
N GLN A 42 5.67 5.40 2.95
CA GLN A 42 6.31 4.23 2.35
C GLN A 42 5.50 3.71 1.15
N LEU A 43 4.17 3.57 1.33
CA LEU A 43 3.29 3.11 0.26
C LEU A 43 3.30 4.05 -0.94
N ILE A 44 3.27 5.38 -0.70
CA ILE A 44 3.32 6.38 -1.78
C ILE A 44 4.62 6.26 -2.59
N GLN A 45 5.77 6.12 -1.91
CA GLN A 45 7.05 5.95 -2.60
C GLN A 45 7.10 4.65 -3.40
N SER A 46 6.57 3.56 -2.85
CA SER A 46 6.47 2.26 -3.53
C SER A 46 5.54 2.35 -4.74
N LEU A 47 4.35 2.95 -4.60
CA LEU A 47 3.39 3.16 -5.69
C LEU A 47 4.00 3.94 -6.87
N LYS A 48 4.85 4.92 -6.61
CA LYS A 48 5.51 5.71 -7.66
C LYS A 48 6.47 4.92 -8.54
N LYS A 49 6.94 3.77 -8.10
CA LYS A 49 8.02 3.01 -8.75
C LYS A 49 7.61 1.61 -9.22
N ALA A 50 6.60 1.02 -8.58
CA ALA A 50 6.24 -0.37 -8.82
C ALA A 50 5.65 -0.59 -10.23
N ASP A 51 5.99 -1.74 -10.83
CA ASP A 51 5.43 -2.24 -12.08
C ASP A 51 4.12 -3.01 -11.83
N SER A 52 3.95 -3.61 -10.65
CA SER A 52 2.67 -4.13 -10.17
C SER A 52 2.54 -4.08 -8.66
N VAL A 53 1.30 -4.10 -8.18
CA VAL A 53 0.96 -3.94 -6.76
C VAL A 53 -0.15 -4.90 -6.38
N ASP A 54 0.07 -5.64 -5.28
CA ASP A 54 -0.93 -6.52 -4.68
C ASP A 54 -1.24 -6.03 -3.27
N ILE A 55 -2.49 -5.78 -2.99
CA ILE A 55 -2.95 -5.32 -1.69
C ILE A 55 -3.93 -6.33 -1.11
N ILE A 56 -3.67 -6.77 0.12
CA ILE A 56 -4.60 -7.59 0.88
C ILE A 56 -4.84 -6.93 2.23
N VAL A 57 -6.09 -6.55 2.52
CA VAL A 57 -6.47 -5.89 3.76
C VAL A 57 -7.82 -6.39 4.25
N SER A 58 -8.00 -6.47 5.56
CA SER A 58 -9.22 -6.99 6.18
C SER A 58 -10.45 -6.15 5.90
N PHE A 59 -10.24 -4.83 5.79
CA PHE A 59 -11.29 -3.86 5.48
C PHE A 59 -10.74 -2.58 4.83
N LEU A 60 -11.66 -1.87 4.17
CA LEU A 60 -11.41 -0.59 3.53
C LEU A 60 -12.29 0.49 4.14
N MET A 61 -11.71 1.63 4.48
CA MET A 61 -12.42 2.86 4.83
C MET A 61 -12.22 3.93 3.75
N GLU A 62 -13.27 4.68 3.47
CA GLU A 62 -13.25 5.75 2.45
C GLU A 62 -12.14 6.76 2.70
N SER A 63 -11.88 7.07 3.98
CA SER A 63 -10.82 7.99 4.40
C SER A 63 -9.42 7.54 3.97
N GLY A 64 -9.13 6.25 4.06
CA GLY A 64 -7.85 5.68 3.63
C GLY A 64 -7.76 5.55 2.12
N VAL A 65 -8.85 5.11 1.47
CA VAL A 65 -8.93 5.03 0.01
C VAL A 65 -8.65 6.40 -0.63
N LYS A 66 -9.27 7.48 -0.12
CA LYS A 66 -9.02 8.85 -0.62
C LYS A 66 -7.56 9.26 -0.57
N MET A 67 -6.80 8.78 0.41
CA MET A 67 -5.38 9.10 0.54
C MET A 67 -4.51 8.41 -0.52
N LEU A 68 -4.86 7.20 -0.92
CA LEU A 68 -4.06 6.41 -1.87
C LEU A 68 -4.52 6.58 -3.33
N LEU A 69 -5.74 7.10 -3.54
CA LEU A 69 -6.43 7.06 -4.82
C LEU A 69 -5.65 7.72 -5.96
N GLU A 70 -5.04 8.87 -5.72
CA GLU A 70 -4.28 9.60 -6.72
C GLU A 70 -3.05 8.81 -7.18
N GLU A 71 -2.28 8.25 -6.24
CA GLU A 71 -1.09 7.48 -6.59
C GLU A 71 -1.42 6.11 -7.19
N LEU A 72 -2.54 5.49 -6.80
CA LEU A 72 -3.04 4.30 -7.47
C LEU A 72 -3.40 4.60 -8.93
N ASP A 73 -4.10 5.71 -9.20
CA ASP A 73 -4.44 6.13 -10.57
C ASP A 73 -3.18 6.48 -11.39
N ASN A 74 -2.22 7.17 -10.78
CA ASN A 74 -0.93 7.48 -11.41
C ASN A 74 -0.13 6.22 -11.75
N ALA A 75 -0.11 5.23 -10.85
CA ALA A 75 0.52 3.93 -11.11
C ALA A 75 -0.14 3.21 -12.30
N LEU A 76 -1.46 3.16 -12.34
CA LEU A 76 -2.22 2.59 -13.47
C LEU A 76 -1.95 3.32 -14.80
N LYS A 77 -1.86 4.65 -14.78
CA LYS A 77 -1.50 5.46 -15.96
C LYS A 77 -0.10 5.17 -16.48
N ARG A 78 0.83 4.78 -15.61
CA ARG A 78 2.18 4.31 -16.00
C ARG A 78 2.18 2.87 -16.54
N GLY A 79 1.06 2.17 -16.49
CA GLY A 79 0.93 0.78 -16.93
C GLY A 79 1.10 -0.27 -15.83
N ALA A 80 1.19 0.14 -14.57
CA ALA A 80 1.25 -0.78 -13.45
C ALA A 80 -0.04 -1.62 -13.34
N LYS A 81 0.10 -2.88 -12.94
CA LYS A 81 -1.05 -3.75 -12.64
C LYS A 81 -1.36 -3.68 -11.16
N ILE A 82 -2.63 -3.53 -10.79
CA ILE A 82 -3.04 -3.45 -9.40
C ILE A 82 -4.12 -4.48 -9.11
N ARG A 83 -3.88 -5.29 -8.06
CA ARG A 83 -4.86 -6.24 -7.51
C ARG A 83 -5.16 -5.88 -6.07
N ILE A 84 -6.43 -5.90 -5.69
CA ILE A 84 -6.87 -5.61 -4.32
C ILE A 84 -7.78 -6.73 -3.85
N LEU A 85 -7.39 -7.39 -2.77
CA LEU A 85 -8.21 -8.33 -2.03
C LEU A 85 -8.61 -7.73 -0.69
N THR A 86 -9.89 -7.58 -0.45
CA THR A 86 -10.44 -7.10 0.82
C THR A 86 -11.58 -8.00 1.28
N GLY A 87 -12.04 -7.80 2.50
CA GLY A 87 -13.17 -8.54 3.06
C GLY A 87 -14.11 -7.62 3.83
N ASN A 88 -15.02 -8.23 4.57
CA ASN A 88 -15.92 -7.52 5.46
C ASN A 88 -15.72 -7.94 6.92
N TYR A 89 -14.48 -7.87 7.38
CA TYR A 89 -14.17 -8.21 8.76
C TYR A 89 -15.00 -7.33 9.72
N LEU A 90 -15.79 -7.97 10.57
CA LEU A 90 -16.70 -7.32 11.53
C LEU A 90 -17.67 -6.29 10.90
N GLY A 91 -17.96 -6.37 9.62
CA GLY A 91 -18.84 -5.38 8.96
C GLY A 91 -18.22 -3.98 8.76
N ILE A 92 -16.88 -3.85 8.87
CA ILE A 92 -16.21 -2.53 8.89
C ILE A 92 -15.97 -1.96 7.48
N THR A 93 -15.84 -2.80 6.45
CA THR A 93 -15.61 -2.30 5.09
C THR A 93 -16.75 -1.36 4.66
N GLN A 94 -16.39 -0.11 4.36
CA GLN A 94 -17.37 0.88 3.92
C GLN A 94 -17.74 0.69 2.45
N PRO A 95 -19.03 0.53 2.11
CA PRO A 95 -19.48 0.46 0.71
C PRO A 95 -19.01 1.66 -0.13
N SER A 96 -18.95 2.85 0.47
CA SER A 96 -18.45 4.06 -0.19
C SER A 96 -16.97 3.95 -0.59
N ALA A 97 -16.14 3.22 0.16
CA ALA A 97 -14.75 2.96 -0.20
C ALA A 97 -14.65 2.10 -1.46
N LEU A 98 -15.43 1.01 -1.53
CA LEU A 98 -15.50 0.14 -2.70
C LEU A 98 -16.03 0.88 -3.93
N TYR A 99 -17.11 1.65 -3.75
CA TYR A 99 -17.69 2.46 -4.81
C TYR A 99 -16.70 3.51 -5.34
N LEU A 100 -15.95 4.15 -4.45
CA LEU A 100 -14.95 5.16 -4.83
C LEU A 100 -13.82 4.54 -5.68
N LEU A 101 -13.28 3.38 -5.29
CA LEU A 101 -12.29 2.64 -6.07
C LEU A 101 -12.87 2.26 -7.44
N LYS A 102 -14.06 1.65 -7.47
CA LYS A 102 -14.74 1.24 -8.72
C LYS A 102 -14.99 2.42 -9.65
N LYS A 103 -15.50 3.53 -9.12
CA LYS A 103 -15.81 4.76 -9.89
C LYS A 103 -14.56 5.42 -10.49
N LYS A 104 -13.46 5.45 -9.73
CA LYS A 104 -12.25 6.20 -10.13
C LYS A 104 -11.26 5.36 -10.93
N LEU A 105 -11.11 4.10 -10.58
CA LEU A 105 -10.12 3.21 -11.18
C LEU A 105 -10.73 2.23 -12.20
N GLY A 106 -12.02 1.94 -12.07
CA GLY A 106 -12.78 1.09 -13.00
C GLY A 106 -12.23 -0.33 -13.08
N SER A 107 -12.27 -0.90 -14.28
CA SER A 107 -11.77 -2.25 -14.59
C SER A 107 -10.24 -2.33 -14.70
N ARG A 108 -9.53 -1.22 -14.51
CA ARG A 108 -8.05 -1.20 -14.48
C ARG A 108 -7.46 -1.83 -13.22
N VAL A 109 -8.29 -2.04 -12.18
CA VAL A 109 -7.92 -2.74 -10.94
C VAL A 109 -8.70 -4.04 -10.86
N ASP A 110 -8.00 -5.16 -10.65
CA ASP A 110 -8.64 -6.44 -10.29
C ASP A 110 -8.93 -6.41 -8.79
N MET A 111 -10.17 -6.06 -8.45
CA MET A 111 -10.61 -5.96 -7.07
C MET A 111 -11.53 -7.13 -6.71
N ARG A 112 -11.17 -7.84 -5.65
CA ARG A 112 -11.91 -9.00 -5.16
C ARG A 112 -12.31 -8.83 -3.70
N PHE A 113 -13.42 -9.47 -3.34
CA PHE A 113 -13.99 -9.40 -2.01
C PHE A 113 -14.09 -10.80 -1.40
N TYR A 114 -13.33 -11.05 -0.34
CA TYR A 114 -13.37 -12.31 0.39
C TYR A 114 -14.64 -12.39 1.25
N ASN A 115 -15.47 -13.40 1.03
CA ASN A 115 -16.78 -13.54 1.68
C ASN A 115 -17.06 -14.98 2.19
N GLU A 116 -16.08 -15.62 2.77
CA GLU A 116 -16.26 -16.90 3.44
C GLU A 116 -16.78 -16.69 4.87
N LYS A 117 -17.92 -17.28 5.21
CA LYS A 117 -18.64 -16.99 6.47
C LYS A 117 -17.95 -17.59 7.70
N ASP A 118 -17.35 -18.75 7.55
CA ASP A 118 -16.84 -19.54 8.68
C ASP A 118 -15.34 -19.32 8.94
N ARG A 119 -14.74 -18.40 8.21
CA ARG A 119 -13.32 -18.12 8.30
C ARG A 119 -13.03 -16.63 8.47
N SER A 120 -12.39 -16.27 9.58
CA SER A 120 -11.95 -14.91 9.82
C SER A 120 -10.93 -14.46 8.77
N PHE A 121 -11.18 -13.34 8.12
CA PHE A 121 -10.27 -12.73 7.14
C PHE A 121 -9.65 -11.47 7.72
N HIS A 122 -8.41 -11.58 8.21
CA HIS A 122 -7.75 -10.48 8.92
C HIS A 122 -6.30 -10.16 8.47
N PRO A 123 -5.88 -10.45 7.22
CA PRO A 123 -4.55 -10.08 6.74
C PRO A 123 -4.44 -8.59 6.44
N LYS A 124 -3.21 -8.03 6.52
CA LYS A 124 -2.85 -6.72 6.02
C LYS A 124 -1.45 -6.80 5.48
N SER A 125 -1.36 -6.72 4.15
CA SER A 125 -0.10 -6.73 3.44
C SER A 125 -0.20 -5.93 2.15
N TYR A 126 0.93 -5.33 1.77
CA TYR A 126 1.09 -4.56 0.54
C TYR A 126 2.35 -5.07 -0.14
N ILE A 127 2.20 -5.65 -1.32
CA ILE A 127 3.30 -6.25 -2.09
C ILE A 127 3.54 -5.39 -3.33
N PHE A 128 4.77 -4.99 -3.52
CA PHE A 128 5.19 -4.16 -4.64
C PHE A 128 6.22 -4.92 -5.48
N HIS A 129 5.96 -5.03 -6.76
CA HIS A 129 6.83 -5.70 -7.70
C HIS A 129 7.57 -4.67 -8.53
N TYR A 130 8.88 -4.78 -8.56
CA TYR A 130 9.77 -3.92 -9.34
C TYR A 130 10.59 -4.76 -10.31
N ARG A 131 11.26 -4.11 -11.23
CA ARG A 131 12.20 -4.79 -12.12
C ARG A 131 13.38 -5.34 -11.33
N GLY A 132 13.38 -6.67 -11.09
CA GLY A 132 14.48 -7.40 -10.46
C GLY A 132 14.35 -7.69 -8.96
N TYR A 133 13.39 -7.10 -8.25
CA TYR A 133 13.11 -7.41 -6.84
C TYR A 133 11.67 -7.07 -6.47
N ASN A 134 11.25 -7.48 -5.28
CA ASN A 134 9.92 -7.17 -4.76
C ASN A 134 10.01 -6.80 -3.28
N ASP A 135 9.16 -5.87 -2.84
CA ASP A 135 9.00 -5.52 -1.43
C ASP A 135 7.64 -5.98 -0.92
N ILE A 136 7.59 -6.35 0.34
CA ILE A 136 6.35 -6.64 1.05
C ILE A 136 6.33 -5.88 2.37
N TYR A 137 5.22 -5.20 2.64
CA TYR A 137 4.89 -4.60 3.93
C TYR A 137 3.84 -5.46 4.61
N ILE A 138 4.11 -5.92 5.81
CA ILE A 138 3.19 -6.72 6.61
C ILE A 138 3.03 -6.10 7.99
N GLY A 139 1.80 -6.06 8.49
CA GLY A 139 1.56 -5.54 9.82
C GLY A 139 0.10 -5.43 10.21
N SER A 140 -0.20 -4.42 11.01
CA SER A 140 -1.54 -4.20 11.54
C SER A 140 -2.39 -3.22 10.73
N SER A 141 -1.80 -2.47 9.77
CA SER A 141 -2.46 -1.36 9.07
C SER A 141 -3.43 -1.81 7.97
N ASN A 142 -4.72 -1.57 8.17
CA ASN A 142 -5.73 -1.56 7.10
C ASN A 142 -5.72 -0.24 6.31
N ILE A 143 -6.49 -0.16 5.23
CA ILE A 143 -6.67 1.09 4.48
C ILE A 143 -7.69 1.98 5.20
N SER A 144 -7.22 2.70 6.21
CA SER A 144 -7.92 3.79 6.88
C SER A 144 -6.95 4.95 7.11
N ARG A 145 -7.45 6.18 7.25
CA ARG A 145 -6.59 7.35 7.50
C ARG A 145 -5.72 7.13 8.74
N SER A 146 -6.33 6.71 9.85
CA SER A 146 -5.63 6.49 11.11
C SER A 146 -4.51 5.46 10.97
N ALA A 147 -4.83 4.28 10.42
CA ALA A 147 -3.86 3.20 10.29
C ALA A 147 -2.70 3.54 9.32
N LEU A 148 -2.96 4.34 8.30
CA LEU A 148 -1.93 4.75 7.35
C LEU A 148 -1.03 5.88 7.88
N THR A 149 -1.47 6.65 8.88
CA THR A 149 -0.76 7.85 9.36
C THR A 149 -0.44 7.79 10.86
N SER A 150 -1.19 8.53 11.68
CA SER A 150 -0.87 8.81 13.07
C SER A 150 -1.34 7.74 14.07
N GLY A 151 -2.08 6.73 13.63
CA GLY A 151 -2.46 5.60 14.46
C GLY A 151 -1.22 4.82 14.92
N ILE A 152 -1.31 4.20 16.09
CA ILE A 152 -0.27 3.29 16.57
C ILE A 152 -0.48 1.97 15.84
N GLU A 153 0.39 1.71 14.88
CA GLU A 153 0.37 0.53 14.04
C GLU A 153 1.79 0.00 13.86
N TRP A 154 1.94 -1.29 13.82
CA TRP A 154 3.24 -1.91 13.60
C TRP A 154 3.27 -2.58 12.24
N ASN A 155 4.17 -2.12 11.39
CA ASN A 155 4.41 -2.71 10.08
C ASN A 155 5.90 -2.94 9.88
N TYR A 156 6.21 -4.00 9.16
CA TYR A 156 7.57 -4.38 8.81
C TYR A 156 7.68 -4.58 7.30
N ARG A 157 8.76 -4.06 6.72
CA ARG A 157 9.11 -4.27 5.32
C ARG A 157 10.26 -5.26 5.21
N PHE A 158 10.16 -6.17 4.27
CA PHE A 158 11.27 -6.97 3.77
C PHE A 158 11.11 -7.23 2.28
N SER A 159 12.16 -7.73 1.64
CA SER A 159 12.18 -7.91 0.19
C SER A 159 12.42 -9.36 -0.22
N SER A 160 12.15 -9.66 -1.50
CA SER A 160 12.53 -10.93 -2.13
C SER A 160 14.06 -11.14 -2.17
N VAL A 161 14.86 -10.10 -1.91
CA VAL A 161 16.32 -10.16 -1.83
C VAL A 161 16.79 -10.36 -0.39
N SER A 162 16.24 -9.61 0.58
CA SER A 162 16.66 -9.69 1.99
C SER A 162 16.14 -10.95 2.69
N ASP A 163 14.94 -11.39 2.36
CA ASP A 163 14.32 -12.61 2.92
C ASP A 163 13.48 -13.36 1.86
N PRO A 164 14.12 -14.00 0.88
CA PRO A 164 13.44 -14.65 -0.23
C PRO A 164 12.49 -15.76 0.20
N LYS A 165 12.84 -16.50 1.26
CA LYS A 165 12.05 -17.64 1.74
C LYS A 165 10.71 -17.19 2.33
N ASN A 166 10.69 -16.16 3.16
CA ASN A 166 9.46 -15.67 3.76
C ASN A 166 8.66 -14.84 2.75
N TYR A 167 9.32 -14.06 1.90
CA TYR A 167 8.64 -13.39 0.78
C TYR A 167 7.81 -14.37 -0.05
N GLU A 168 8.42 -15.48 -0.51
CA GLU A 168 7.75 -16.47 -1.34
C GLU A 168 6.53 -17.09 -0.64
N LYS A 169 6.64 -17.42 0.65
CA LYS A 169 5.50 -17.95 1.42
C LYS A 169 4.32 -16.99 1.50
N PHE A 170 4.57 -15.71 1.75
CA PHE A 170 3.51 -14.70 1.82
C PHE A 170 2.91 -14.43 0.45
N TYR A 171 3.73 -14.40 -0.59
CA TYR A 171 3.26 -14.21 -1.95
C TYR A 171 2.39 -15.39 -2.43
N GLN A 172 2.81 -16.61 -2.16
CA GLN A 172 1.99 -17.81 -2.45
C GLN A 172 0.67 -17.80 -1.69
N ALA A 173 0.68 -17.44 -0.41
CA ALA A 173 -0.55 -17.31 0.39
C ALA A 173 -1.49 -16.23 -0.19
N PHE A 174 -0.95 -15.11 -0.67
CA PHE A 174 -1.75 -14.11 -1.39
C PHE A 174 -2.36 -14.69 -2.67
N GLU A 175 -1.57 -15.38 -3.50
CA GLU A 175 -2.05 -15.99 -4.75
C GLU A 175 -3.17 -17.01 -4.51
N GLU A 176 -3.03 -17.85 -3.48
CA GLU A 176 -4.06 -18.82 -3.09
C GLU A 176 -5.35 -18.12 -2.67
N LEU A 177 -5.27 -17.12 -1.78
CA LEU A 177 -6.43 -16.36 -1.32
C LEU A 177 -7.08 -15.57 -2.46
N PHE A 178 -6.29 -14.97 -3.33
CA PHE A 178 -6.78 -14.20 -4.46
C PHE A 178 -7.53 -15.06 -5.48
N LYS A 179 -7.17 -16.33 -5.61
CA LYS A 179 -7.81 -17.33 -6.49
C LYS A 179 -8.91 -18.13 -5.80
N HIS A 180 -9.15 -17.89 -4.51
CA HIS A 180 -10.12 -18.67 -3.73
C HIS A 180 -11.54 -18.54 -4.31
N HIS A 181 -12.26 -19.68 -4.43
CA HIS A 181 -13.57 -19.73 -5.09
C HIS A 181 -14.69 -18.95 -4.39
N SER A 182 -14.56 -18.64 -3.10
CA SER A 182 -15.50 -17.79 -2.35
C SER A 182 -15.27 -16.29 -2.53
N ILE A 183 -14.34 -15.87 -3.37
CA ILE A 183 -14.07 -14.46 -3.66
C ILE A 183 -15.07 -13.94 -4.71
N ILE A 184 -15.76 -12.86 -4.36
CA ILE A 184 -16.68 -12.15 -5.25
C ILE A 184 -15.90 -11.06 -5.99
N ILE A 185 -16.02 -11.02 -7.30
CA ILE A 185 -15.33 -10.08 -8.20
C ILE A 185 -16.17 -8.83 -8.47
#